data_7339d2c0a8be3d6aa0bad25ffefed1da
#
_entry.id   7339d2c0a8be3d6aa0bad25ffefed1da
#
_cell.length_a   1.000
_cell.length_b   1.000
_cell.length_c   1.000
_cell.angle_alpha   90.00
_cell.angle_beta   90.00
_cell.angle_gamma   90.00
#
_symmetry.space_group_name_H-M   'P 1'
#
loop_
_entity.id
_entity.type
_entity.pdbx_description
1 polymer ?
#
loop_
_entity_poly.entity_id
_entity_poly.type
_entity_poly.pdbx_seq_one_letter_code
_entity_poly.pdbx_strand_id
1 'polypeptide(L)'
;MARRLFRWRCSADFIAVKETPTTQLERVLLRKGSSIVIGIDEVGKGAWAGPLMIGAAVLSRDVIASDDASALMGGARDSKQLSEMRREEMFDHVAATCAAWSIGYVTHAECDALGMNAAQRLATKRAIESLAKQIDVSKATAVIDGRWDFVSPHISQVVTQVKADASVLSVSAASVLAKVSRDRMMREYANDYSLWSFETNKGYPCPKHRTALQGYGPSALHRTSWAFMENFVPWLSRNSSNQIVHSQHEPQSQLEFRSA
;
A
#
# COMPACT_ATOMS: atom_id res chain seq x y z
N MET A 1 52.71 -31.15 23.57
CA MET A 1 52.69 -30.38 22.29
C MET A 1 51.26 -30.32 21.76
N ALA A 2 50.56 -29.21 22.00
CA ALA A 2 49.18 -29.02 21.57
C ALA A 2 49.15 -28.08 20.34
N ARG A 3 48.72 -28.59 19.19
CA ARG A 3 48.54 -27.81 17.96
C ARG A 3 47.23 -27.02 18.05
N ARG A 4 47.32 -25.67 18.12
CA ARG A 4 46.21 -24.75 17.93
C ARG A 4 45.82 -24.71 16.46
N LEU A 5 44.63 -25.19 16.13
CA LEU A 5 43.99 -24.99 14.83
C LEU A 5 43.39 -23.58 14.78
N PHE A 6 43.98 -22.71 13.99
CA PHE A 6 43.44 -21.42 13.65
C PHE A 6 42.26 -21.62 12.66
N ARG A 7 41.05 -21.37 13.14
CA ARG A 7 39.85 -21.36 12.31
C ARG A 7 39.68 -19.98 11.71
N TRP A 8 39.99 -19.80 10.45
CA TRP A 8 39.63 -18.62 9.66
C TRP A 8 38.12 -18.60 9.54
N ARG A 9 37.44 -17.61 10.16
CA ARG A 9 36.07 -17.22 9.79
C ARG A 9 36.18 -16.29 8.60
N CYS A 10 35.88 -16.78 7.41
CA CYS A 10 35.51 -15.93 6.28
C CYS A 10 34.13 -15.33 6.58
N SER A 11 34.10 -14.11 7.09
CA SER A 11 32.90 -13.28 7.02
C SER A 11 32.78 -12.78 5.59
N ALA A 12 32.07 -13.52 4.75
CA ALA A 12 31.57 -12.96 3.51
C ALA A 12 30.47 -11.97 3.91
N ASP A 13 30.84 -10.70 4.08
CA ASP A 13 29.87 -9.60 4.08
C ASP A 13 29.25 -9.57 2.69
N PHE A 14 28.14 -10.28 2.52
CA PHE A 14 27.22 -10.08 1.42
C PHE A 14 26.65 -8.66 1.57
N ILE A 15 27.28 -7.68 0.96
CA ILE A 15 26.66 -6.40 0.68
C ILE A 15 25.51 -6.76 -0.25
N ALA A 16 24.30 -6.86 0.29
CA ALA A 16 23.09 -7.00 -0.50
C ALA A 16 23.03 -5.78 -1.43
N VAL A 17 23.33 -5.99 -2.70
CA VAL A 17 23.16 -4.96 -3.73
C VAL A 17 21.68 -4.61 -3.72
N LYS A 18 21.38 -3.40 -3.28
CA LYS A 18 20.02 -2.89 -3.17
C LYS A 18 19.48 -2.72 -4.58
N GLU A 19 18.61 -3.63 -5.02
CA GLU A 19 18.00 -3.57 -6.34
C GLU A 19 17.26 -2.24 -6.50
N THR A 20 17.49 -1.56 -7.62
CA THR A 20 16.77 -0.35 -8.00
C THR A 20 15.67 -0.75 -8.98
N PRO A 21 14.41 -0.32 -8.78
CA PRO A 21 13.34 -0.64 -9.72
C PRO A 21 13.65 -0.18 -11.13
N THR A 22 13.35 -1.02 -12.12
CA THR A 22 13.59 -0.75 -13.54
C THR A 22 12.31 -0.89 -14.35
N THR A 23 12.32 -0.43 -15.61
CA THR A 23 11.22 -0.61 -16.57
C THR A 23 11.37 -1.86 -17.42
N GLN A 24 12.27 -2.78 -17.07
CA GLN A 24 12.57 -3.94 -17.90
C GLN A 24 11.34 -4.84 -18.12
N LEU A 25 10.56 -5.08 -17.07
CA LEU A 25 9.34 -5.91 -17.17
C LEU A 25 8.27 -5.22 -18.02
N GLU A 26 8.05 -3.93 -17.82
CA GLU A 26 7.11 -3.13 -18.62
C GLU A 26 7.47 -3.17 -20.10
N ARG A 27 8.73 -2.97 -20.44
CA ARG A 27 9.23 -3.06 -21.83
C ARG A 27 9.00 -4.45 -22.45
N VAL A 28 9.18 -5.54 -21.67
CA VAL A 28 8.93 -6.91 -22.12
C VAL A 28 7.44 -7.13 -22.38
N LEU A 29 6.57 -6.70 -21.47
CA LEU A 29 5.12 -6.90 -21.61
C LEU A 29 4.54 -6.08 -22.77
N LEU A 30 4.97 -4.83 -22.96
CA LEU A 30 4.58 -4.02 -24.12
C LEU A 30 5.01 -4.67 -25.44
N ARG A 31 6.22 -5.22 -25.54
CA ARG A 31 6.68 -5.95 -26.75
C ARG A 31 5.87 -7.23 -26.99
N LYS A 32 5.28 -7.84 -25.95
CA LYS A 32 4.41 -9.02 -26.06
C LYS A 32 2.95 -8.68 -26.44
N GLY A 33 2.64 -7.40 -26.62
CA GLY A 33 1.33 -6.96 -27.13
C GLY A 33 0.40 -6.31 -26.10
N SER A 34 0.85 -6.10 -24.86
CA SER A 34 0.08 -5.28 -23.91
C SER A 34 0.01 -3.85 -24.43
N SER A 35 -1.17 -3.22 -24.35
CA SER A 35 -1.32 -1.79 -24.72
C SER A 35 -0.65 -0.87 -23.69
N ILE A 36 -0.81 -1.21 -22.43
CA ILE A 36 -0.20 -0.55 -21.26
C ILE A 36 0.14 -1.59 -20.19
N VAL A 37 1.01 -1.18 -19.26
CA VAL A 37 1.32 -1.96 -18.06
C VAL A 37 0.89 -1.16 -16.84
N ILE A 38 0.08 -1.77 -15.97
CA ILE A 38 -0.42 -1.18 -14.73
C ILE A 38 0.33 -1.80 -13.57
N GLY A 39 1.16 -1.03 -12.88
CA GLY A 39 1.72 -1.44 -11.60
C GLY A 39 0.70 -1.28 -10.49
N ILE A 40 0.56 -2.27 -9.62
CA ILE A 40 -0.41 -2.27 -8.52
C ILE A 40 0.26 -2.70 -7.23
N ASP A 41 0.03 -1.93 -6.16
CA ASP A 41 0.48 -2.26 -4.80
C ASP A 41 -0.59 -1.90 -3.76
N GLU A 42 -0.55 -2.58 -2.61
CA GLU A 42 -1.47 -2.34 -1.51
C GLU A 42 -0.79 -1.70 -0.29
N VAL A 43 -1.55 -0.90 0.44
CA VAL A 43 -1.15 -0.32 1.72
C VAL A 43 -2.28 -0.42 2.75
N GLY A 44 -1.91 -0.64 4.00
CA GLY A 44 -2.87 -0.72 5.09
C GLY A 44 -3.47 -2.10 5.32
N LYS A 45 -3.05 -3.16 4.61
CA LYS A 45 -3.54 -4.53 4.80
C LYS A 45 -3.34 -5.04 6.22
N GLY A 46 -2.16 -4.84 6.81
CA GLY A 46 -1.85 -5.22 8.19
C GLY A 46 -2.14 -4.15 9.26
N ALA A 47 -2.80 -3.05 8.90
CA ALA A 47 -3.16 -2.01 9.87
C ALA A 47 -4.37 -2.45 10.71
N TRP A 48 -4.39 -2.06 11.99
CA TRP A 48 -5.50 -2.31 12.92
C TRP A 48 -6.62 -1.28 12.78
N ALA A 49 -6.32 -0.11 12.21
CA ALA A 49 -7.26 0.98 12.00
C ALA A 49 -7.07 1.64 10.63
N GLY A 50 -8.14 2.26 10.14
CA GLY A 50 -8.17 2.99 8.89
C GLY A 50 -8.32 2.11 7.65
N PRO A 51 -8.32 2.72 6.46
CA PRO A 51 -8.64 2.06 5.20
C PRO A 51 -7.53 1.11 4.73
N LEU A 52 -7.93 0.13 3.90
CA LEU A 52 -7.05 -0.55 2.96
C LEU A 52 -7.08 0.24 1.65
N MET A 53 -5.92 0.55 1.08
CA MET A 53 -5.82 1.25 -0.20
C MET A 53 -5.02 0.44 -1.22
N ILE A 54 -5.40 0.59 -2.48
CA ILE A 54 -4.72 0.05 -3.66
C ILE A 54 -4.31 1.22 -4.53
N GLY A 55 -3.02 1.30 -4.82
CA GLY A 55 -2.49 2.18 -5.86
C GLY A 55 -2.43 1.45 -7.20
N ALA A 56 -2.76 2.16 -8.26
CA ALA A 56 -2.58 1.73 -9.64
C ALA A 56 -1.86 2.82 -10.42
N ALA A 57 -0.76 2.49 -11.11
CA ALA A 57 0.05 3.45 -11.84
C ALA A 57 0.46 2.93 -13.22
N VAL A 58 0.35 3.77 -14.23
CA VAL A 58 0.82 3.54 -15.60
C VAL A 58 1.89 4.57 -15.89
N LEU A 59 3.12 4.13 -16.14
CA LEU A 59 4.22 5.04 -16.46
C LEU A 59 4.04 5.64 -17.85
N SER A 60 4.50 6.88 -18.03
CA SER A 60 4.56 7.51 -19.34
C SER A 60 5.50 6.76 -20.30
N ARG A 61 5.27 6.89 -21.59
CA ARG A 61 6.13 6.24 -22.60
C ARG A 61 7.56 6.73 -22.54
N ASP A 62 7.78 8.00 -22.23
CA ASP A 62 9.11 8.60 -22.12
C ASP A 62 9.90 8.00 -20.95
N VAL A 63 9.24 7.80 -19.80
CA VAL A 63 9.82 7.10 -18.65
C VAL A 63 10.18 5.66 -19.01
N ILE A 64 9.27 4.92 -19.66
CA ILE A 64 9.54 3.53 -20.07
C ILE A 64 10.69 3.44 -21.07
N ALA A 65 10.83 4.40 -21.97
CA ALA A 65 11.89 4.43 -22.98
C ALA A 65 13.25 4.86 -22.41
N SER A 66 13.27 5.56 -21.28
CA SER A 66 14.50 6.08 -20.67
C SER A 66 15.36 4.96 -20.07
N ASP A 67 16.67 5.02 -20.30
CA ASP A 67 17.62 4.11 -19.66
C ASP A 67 17.86 4.46 -18.18
N ASP A 68 17.54 5.69 -17.77
CA ASP A 68 17.61 6.17 -16.39
C ASP A 68 16.22 6.47 -15.81
N ALA A 69 15.26 5.59 -16.09
CA ALA A 69 13.86 5.74 -15.66
C ALA A 69 13.71 5.91 -14.15
N SER A 70 14.55 5.24 -13.35
CA SER A 70 14.53 5.35 -11.89
C SER A 70 14.93 6.75 -11.40
N ALA A 71 15.90 7.39 -12.05
CA ALA A 71 16.30 8.77 -11.71
C ALA A 71 15.20 9.77 -12.09
N LEU A 72 14.51 9.56 -13.22
CA LEU A 72 13.35 10.37 -13.62
C LEU A 72 12.22 10.33 -12.59
N MET A 73 12.13 9.27 -11.80
CA MET A 73 11.19 9.15 -10.67
C MET A 73 11.80 9.59 -9.32
N GLY A 74 12.87 10.41 -9.35
CA GLY A 74 13.52 10.89 -8.12
C GLY A 74 14.25 9.80 -7.33
N GLY A 75 14.65 8.70 -8.01
CA GLY A 75 15.29 7.55 -7.38
C GLY A 75 14.30 6.75 -6.54
N ALA A 76 13.05 6.60 -7.00
CA ALA A 76 12.03 5.80 -6.32
C ALA A 76 12.59 4.40 -6.01
N ARG A 77 12.66 4.11 -4.74
CA ARG A 77 13.00 2.81 -4.18
C ARG A 77 11.78 2.28 -3.46
N ASP A 78 11.81 1.05 -3.02
CA ASP A 78 10.80 0.50 -2.12
C ASP A 78 10.33 1.58 -1.11
N SER A 79 9.06 1.96 -1.19
CA SER A 79 8.47 3.04 -0.39
C SER A 79 8.64 2.82 1.12
N LYS A 80 8.77 1.55 1.53
CA LYS A 80 8.97 1.14 2.92
C LYS A 80 10.37 1.48 3.45
N GLN A 81 11.35 1.69 2.56
CA GLN A 81 12.73 2.05 2.91
C GLN A 81 12.98 3.57 2.92
N LEU A 82 12.02 4.37 2.43
CA LEU A 82 12.11 5.83 2.44
C LEU A 82 11.55 6.39 3.75
N SER A 83 12.10 7.53 4.22
CA SER A 83 11.48 8.32 5.29
C SER A 83 10.12 8.87 4.81
N GLU A 84 9.22 9.21 5.75
CA GLU A 84 7.94 9.81 5.42
C GLU A 84 8.11 11.12 4.64
N MET A 85 9.01 11.99 5.10
CA MET A 85 9.33 13.26 4.43
C MET A 85 9.80 13.02 2.98
N ARG A 86 10.69 12.06 2.76
CA ARG A 86 11.19 11.76 1.42
C ARG A 86 10.10 11.20 0.51
N ARG A 87 9.16 10.42 1.04
CA ARG A 87 8.00 9.95 0.26
C ARG A 87 7.07 11.10 -0.14
N GLU A 88 6.82 12.05 0.77
CA GLU A 88 6.03 13.26 0.47
C GLU A 88 6.67 14.10 -0.64
N GLU A 89 7.98 14.36 -0.55
CA GLU A 89 8.73 15.08 -1.61
C GLU A 89 8.65 14.39 -2.97
N MET A 90 8.61 13.05 -2.97
CA MET A 90 8.57 12.27 -4.20
C MET A 90 7.18 12.14 -4.79
N PHE A 91 6.12 12.36 -4.02
CA PHE A 91 4.74 12.08 -4.45
C PHE A 91 4.38 12.83 -5.74
N ASP A 92 4.55 14.15 -5.76
CA ASP A 92 4.19 14.99 -6.92
C ASP A 92 5.07 14.63 -8.13
N HIS A 93 6.35 14.35 -7.88
CA HIS A 93 7.28 13.95 -8.93
C HIS A 93 6.91 12.59 -9.54
N VAL A 94 6.59 11.59 -8.72
CA VAL A 94 6.13 10.27 -9.17
C VAL A 94 4.80 10.39 -9.91
N ALA A 95 3.85 11.18 -9.40
CA ALA A 95 2.57 11.42 -10.05
C ALA A 95 2.75 12.03 -11.44
N ALA A 96 3.63 13.02 -11.59
CA ALA A 96 3.92 13.68 -12.87
C ALA A 96 4.62 12.77 -13.91
N THR A 97 5.31 11.70 -13.48
CA THR A 97 5.94 10.72 -14.37
C THR A 97 4.98 9.63 -14.85
N CYS A 98 3.79 9.53 -14.26
CA CYS A 98 2.75 8.60 -14.69
C CYS A 98 1.92 9.20 -15.84
N ALA A 99 1.60 8.38 -16.84
CA ALA A 99 0.59 8.72 -17.85
C ALA A 99 -0.82 8.74 -17.25
N ALA A 100 -1.05 7.87 -16.25
CA ALA A 100 -2.27 7.84 -15.45
C ALA A 100 -1.98 7.12 -14.12
N TRP A 101 -2.70 7.50 -13.07
CA TRP A 101 -2.66 6.80 -11.80
C TRP A 101 -3.97 6.98 -11.03
N SER A 102 -4.22 6.08 -10.10
CA SER A 102 -5.43 6.14 -9.28
C SER A 102 -5.22 5.46 -7.92
N ILE A 103 -6.08 5.82 -6.98
CA ILE A 103 -6.20 5.16 -5.68
C ILE A 103 -7.61 4.63 -5.54
N GLY A 104 -7.74 3.33 -5.25
CA GLY A 104 -8.97 2.74 -4.78
C GLY A 104 -8.85 2.36 -3.31
N TYR A 105 -9.88 2.59 -2.52
CA TYR A 105 -9.84 2.23 -1.11
C TYR A 105 -11.15 1.62 -0.62
N VAL A 106 -11.06 0.91 0.48
CA VAL A 106 -12.17 0.42 1.30
C VAL A 106 -11.96 0.84 2.73
N THR A 107 -13.05 1.16 3.42
CA THR A 107 -13.03 1.60 4.81
C THR A 107 -12.71 0.42 5.76
N HIS A 108 -12.40 0.73 7.00
CA HIS A 108 -12.26 -0.27 8.06
C HIS A 108 -13.55 -1.11 8.22
N ALA A 109 -14.73 -0.47 8.13
CA ALA A 109 -16.02 -1.14 8.23
C ALA A 109 -16.26 -2.12 7.06
N GLU A 110 -15.90 -1.73 5.83
CA GLU A 110 -15.95 -2.65 4.68
C GLU A 110 -14.94 -3.80 4.83
N CYS A 111 -13.75 -3.55 5.41
CA CYS A 111 -12.80 -4.63 5.73
C CYS A 111 -13.39 -5.63 6.73
N ASP A 112 -14.09 -5.16 7.75
CA ASP A 112 -14.76 -6.00 8.76
C ASP A 112 -15.92 -6.79 8.15
N ALA A 113 -16.76 -6.15 7.35
CA ALA A 113 -17.93 -6.76 6.74
C ALA A 113 -17.60 -7.82 5.67
N LEU A 114 -16.58 -7.55 4.84
CA LEU A 114 -16.24 -8.38 3.66
C LEU A 114 -15.13 -9.40 3.95
N GLY A 115 -14.34 -9.16 4.97
CA GLY A 115 -13.06 -9.84 5.16
C GLY A 115 -11.99 -9.34 4.18
N MET A 116 -10.71 -9.53 4.53
CA MET A 116 -9.58 -8.89 3.87
C MET A 116 -9.46 -9.20 2.36
N ASN A 117 -9.75 -10.43 1.97
CA ASN A 117 -9.60 -10.84 0.56
C ASN A 117 -10.63 -10.15 -0.35
N ALA A 118 -11.90 -10.11 0.06
CA ALA A 118 -12.96 -9.43 -0.71
C ALA A 118 -12.79 -7.90 -0.65
N ALA A 119 -12.38 -7.36 0.50
CA ALA A 119 -12.06 -5.95 0.66
C ALA A 119 -10.93 -5.50 -0.28
N GLN A 120 -9.85 -6.30 -0.41
CA GLN A 120 -8.75 -6.02 -1.32
C GLN A 120 -9.21 -6.03 -2.79
N ARG A 121 -10.04 -6.99 -3.19
CA ARG A 121 -10.63 -7.03 -4.55
C ARG A 121 -11.53 -5.81 -4.82
N LEU A 122 -12.34 -5.40 -3.84
CA LEU A 122 -13.20 -4.21 -3.97
C LEU A 122 -12.38 -2.93 -4.10
N ALA A 123 -11.33 -2.76 -3.30
CA ALA A 123 -10.43 -1.61 -3.42
C ALA A 123 -9.74 -1.60 -4.79
N THR A 124 -9.32 -2.78 -5.29
CA THR A 124 -8.74 -2.92 -6.63
C THR A 124 -9.73 -2.55 -7.73
N LYS A 125 -10.97 -3.03 -7.65
CA LYS A 125 -12.05 -2.65 -8.56
C LYS A 125 -12.18 -1.13 -8.63
N ARG A 126 -12.27 -0.45 -7.49
CA ARG A 126 -12.38 1.01 -7.41
C ARG A 126 -11.17 1.73 -8.03
N ALA A 127 -9.94 1.20 -7.80
CA ALA A 127 -8.74 1.74 -8.43
C ALA A 127 -8.79 1.60 -9.96
N ILE A 128 -9.11 0.43 -10.49
CA ILE A 128 -9.17 0.19 -11.93
C ILE A 128 -10.29 0.99 -12.60
N GLU A 129 -11.48 1.09 -11.99
CA GLU A 129 -12.58 1.92 -12.48
C GLU A 129 -12.21 3.42 -12.55
N SER A 130 -11.46 3.90 -11.56
CA SER A 130 -10.94 5.28 -11.56
C SER A 130 -9.86 5.48 -12.63
N LEU A 131 -8.95 4.52 -12.79
CA LEU A 131 -7.90 4.55 -13.81
C LEU A 131 -8.50 4.51 -15.24
N ALA A 132 -9.54 3.69 -15.45
CA ALA A 132 -10.22 3.55 -16.73
C ALA A 132 -10.91 4.83 -17.23
N LYS A 133 -11.16 5.81 -16.36
CA LYS A 133 -11.65 7.15 -16.75
C LYS A 133 -10.55 8.02 -17.37
N GLN A 134 -9.28 7.65 -17.17
CA GLN A 134 -8.12 8.43 -17.62
C GLN A 134 -7.45 7.78 -18.84
N ILE A 135 -7.46 6.44 -18.95
CA ILE A 135 -6.76 5.69 -19.98
C ILE A 135 -7.49 4.38 -20.31
N ASP A 136 -7.38 3.91 -21.57
CA ASP A 136 -7.96 2.62 -21.97
C ASP A 136 -7.19 1.44 -21.34
N VAL A 137 -7.89 0.66 -20.53
CA VAL A 137 -7.34 -0.51 -19.82
C VAL A 137 -7.71 -1.85 -20.46
N SER A 138 -8.41 -1.87 -21.61
CA SER A 138 -8.99 -3.07 -22.22
C SER A 138 -7.96 -4.16 -22.60
N LYS A 139 -6.75 -3.74 -22.98
CA LYS A 139 -5.62 -4.63 -23.33
C LYS A 139 -4.43 -4.43 -22.39
N ALA A 140 -4.70 -4.01 -21.14
CA ALA A 140 -3.68 -3.82 -20.14
C ALA A 140 -3.18 -5.15 -19.58
N THR A 141 -1.93 -5.15 -19.14
CA THR A 141 -1.39 -6.16 -18.22
C THR A 141 -1.14 -5.52 -16.87
N ALA A 142 -1.69 -6.09 -15.80
CA ALA A 142 -1.39 -5.69 -14.44
C ALA A 142 -0.16 -6.44 -13.91
N VAL A 143 0.73 -5.72 -13.23
CA VAL A 143 1.84 -6.30 -12.45
C VAL A 143 1.57 -5.99 -10.99
N ILE A 144 1.53 -7.03 -10.14
CA ILE A 144 1.22 -6.90 -8.72
C ILE A 144 2.34 -7.44 -7.84
N ASP A 145 2.53 -6.80 -6.68
CA ASP A 145 3.42 -7.34 -5.65
C ASP A 145 2.79 -8.53 -4.96
N GLY A 146 3.60 -9.60 -4.75
CA GLY A 146 3.18 -10.80 -4.06
C GLY A 146 2.86 -11.98 -4.97
N ARG A 147 2.15 -12.97 -4.40
CA ARG A 147 1.84 -14.26 -5.07
C ARG A 147 0.35 -14.46 -5.33
N TRP A 148 -0.50 -13.64 -4.75
CA TRP A 148 -1.94 -13.79 -4.82
C TRP A 148 -2.56 -12.76 -5.76
N ASP A 149 -3.29 -13.26 -6.76
CA ASP A 149 -4.02 -12.43 -7.71
C ASP A 149 -5.33 -11.92 -7.08
N PHE A 150 -5.34 -10.63 -6.79
CA PHE A 150 -6.51 -9.89 -6.32
C PHE A 150 -7.07 -8.93 -7.39
N VAL A 151 -6.50 -8.93 -8.60
CA VAL A 151 -6.84 -8.03 -9.70
C VAL A 151 -7.86 -8.65 -10.65
N SER A 152 -7.73 -9.95 -10.94
CA SER A 152 -8.73 -10.66 -11.76
C SER A 152 -10.11 -10.65 -11.08
N PRO A 153 -11.22 -10.45 -11.83
CA PRO A 153 -11.33 -10.39 -13.29
C PRO A 153 -11.26 -8.97 -13.89
N HIS A 154 -10.85 -7.93 -13.11
CA HIS A 154 -10.91 -6.54 -13.58
C HIS A 154 -9.92 -6.25 -14.72
N ILE A 155 -8.76 -6.93 -14.70
CA ILE A 155 -7.79 -6.97 -15.79
C ILE A 155 -7.56 -8.44 -16.15
N SER A 156 -7.61 -8.76 -17.45
CA SER A 156 -7.54 -10.16 -17.93
C SER A 156 -6.13 -10.75 -17.88
N GLN A 157 -5.10 -9.90 -17.98
CA GLN A 157 -3.71 -10.34 -17.93
C GLN A 157 -3.05 -9.83 -16.66
N VAL A 158 -2.65 -10.74 -15.78
CA VAL A 158 -2.03 -10.43 -14.49
C VAL A 158 -0.71 -11.16 -14.35
N VAL A 159 0.32 -10.43 -13.94
CA VAL A 159 1.63 -10.95 -13.58
C VAL A 159 1.84 -10.72 -12.08
N THR A 160 2.08 -11.80 -11.35
CA THR A 160 2.42 -11.75 -9.93
C THR A 160 3.94 -11.83 -9.77
N GLN A 161 4.54 -10.93 -9.00
CA GLN A 161 5.97 -10.95 -8.73
C GLN A 161 6.22 -10.59 -7.26
N VAL A 162 6.97 -11.44 -6.56
CA VAL A 162 7.35 -11.17 -5.17
C VAL A 162 8.36 -10.04 -5.12
N LYS A 163 8.15 -9.05 -4.27
CA LYS A 163 8.93 -7.81 -4.15
C LYS A 163 8.94 -7.00 -5.45
N ALA A 164 7.83 -6.98 -6.15
CA ALA A 164 7.70 -6.18 -7.37
C ALA A 164 7.87 -4.68 -7.08
N ASP A 165 7.48 -4.20 -5.91
CA ASP A 165 7.70 -2.83 -5.43
C ASP A 165 9.18 -2.42 -5.41
N ALA A 166 10.09 -3.38 -5.24
CA ALA A 166 11.54 -3.15 -5.24
C ALA A 166 12.21 -3.30 -6.61
N SER A 167 11.55 -3.93 -7.61
CA SER A 167 12.17 -4.32 -8.88
C SER A 167 11.46 -3.81 -10.14
N VAL A 168 10.15 -3.53 -10.06
CA VAL A 168 9.29 -3.07 -11.17
C VAL A 168 8.87 -1.63 -10.93
N LEU A 169 9.23 -0.73 -11.84
CA LEU A 169 9.11 0.71 -11.60
C LEU A 169 7.66 1.19 -11.50
N SER A 170 6.75 0.64 -12.29
CA SER A 170 5.30 0.95 -12.19
C SER A 170 4.69 0.51 -10.85
N VAL A 171 5.12 -0.63 -10.29
CA VAL A 171 4.68 -1.09 -8.98
C VAL A 171 5.26 -0.22 -7.86
N SER A 172 6.53 0.17 -7.99
CA SER A 172 7.17 1.13 -7.08
C SER A 172 6.43 2.48 -7.07
N ALA A 173 6.02 2.99 -8.24
CA ALA A 173 5.20 4.19 -8.35
C ALA A 173 3.86 4.03 -7.62
N ALA A 174 3.13 2.96 -7.89
CA ALA A 174 1.87 2.65 -7.22
C ALA A 174 2.02 2.59 -5.69
N SER A 175 3.12 1.98 -5.22
CA SER A 175 3.45 1.86 -3.80
C SER A 175 3.63 3.24 -3.14
N VAL A 176 4.42 4.13 -3.75
CA VAL A 176 4.63 5.50 -3.23
C VAL A 176 3.32 6.27 -3.19
N LEU A 177 2.56 6.27 -4.29
CA LEU A 177 1.30 6.99 -4.41
C LEU A 177 0.27 6.50 -3.39
N ALA A 178 0.10 5.20 -3.24
CA ALA A 178 -0.81 4.62 -2.26
C ALA A 178 -0.38 4.93 -0.82
N LYS A 179 0.92 4.78 -0.53
CA LYS A 179 1.47 4.98 0.82
C LYS A 179 1.30 6.42 1.28
N VAL A 180 1.65 7.39 0.45
CA VAL A 180 1.52 8.81 0.80
C VAL A 180 0.05 9.20 0.95
N SER A 181 -0.82 8.77 0.02
CA SER A 181 -2.26 9.06 0.10
C SER A 181 -2.87 8.53 1.40
N ARG A 182 -2.52 7.29 1.79
CA ARG A 182 -3.01 6.70 3.03
C ARG A 182 -2.44 7.40 4.26
N ASP A 183 -1.16 7.72 4.27
CA ASP A 183 -0.51 8.37 5.41
C ASP A 183 -1.08 9.78 5.64
N ARG A 184 -1.41 10.53 4.57
CA ARG A 184 -2.13 11.82 4.63
C ARG A 184 -3.49 11.65 5.29
N MET A 185 -4.30 10.70 4.84
CA MET A 185 -5.62 10.42 5.42
C MET A 185 -5.52 10.00 6.91
N MET A 186 -4.54 9.19 7.27
CA MET A 186 -4.35 8.79 8.67
C MET A 186 -3.89 9.96 9.57
N ARG A 187 -3.15 10.94 9.03
CA ARG A 187 -2.82 12.19 9.76
C ARG A 187 -4.05 13.07 9.97
N GLU A 188 -4.94 13.16 8.98
CA GLU A 188 -6.21 13.87 9.13
C GLU A 188 -7.07 13.23 10.22
N TYR A 189 -7.22 11.91 10.18
CA TYR A 189 -7.94 11.20 11.23
C TYR A 189 -7.33 11.37 12.63
N ALA A 190 -6.03 11.61 12.75
CA ALA A 190 -5.39 11.85 14.04
C ALA A 190 -5.90 13.12 14.74
N ASN A 191 -6.44 14.10 14.02
CA ASN A 191 -7.03 15.31 14.60
C ASN A 191 -8.26 14.94 15.47
N ASP A 192 -9.10 14.00 15.00
CA ASP A 192 -10.29 13.57 15.70
C ASP A 192 -10.02 12.41 16.67
N TYR A 193 -8.97 11.62 16.38
CA TYR A 193 -8.63 10.38 17.10
C TYR A 193 -7.22 10.44 17.69
N SER A 194 -6.89 11.51 18.41
CA SER A 194 -5.54 11.80 18.91
C SER A 194 -4.99 10.73 19.89
N LEU A 195 -5.87 10.04 20.63
CA LEU A 195 -5.47 9.06 21.65
C LEU A 195 -4.73 7.85 21.06
N TRP A 196 -4.99 7.47 19.82
CA TRP A 196 -4.38 6.29 19.17
C TRP A 196 -3.11 6.61 18.38
N SER A 197 -2.68 7.89 18.33
CA SER A 197 -1.45 8.35 17.68
C SER A 197 -1.33 8.00 16.20
N PHE A 198 -2.44 8.12 15.46
CA PHE A 198 -2.50 7.80 14.02
C PHE A 198 -1.57 8.69 13.18
N GLU A 199 -1.22 9.87 13.68
CA GLU A 199 -0.24 10.78 13.06
C GLU A 199 1.14 10.15 12.90
N THR A 200 1.50 9.19 13.78
CA THR A 200 2.79 8.50 13.74
C THR A 200 2.68 7.06 13.28
N ASN A 201 1.77 6.28 13.87
CA ASN A 201 1.66 4.84 13.59
C ASN A 201 0.82 4.50 12.36
N LYS A 202 0.07 5.46 11.80
CA LYS A 202 -0.79 5.28 10.61
C LYS A 202 -1.77 4.10 10.76
N GLY A 203 -2.19 3.79 11.99
CA GLY A 203 -3.08 2.67 12.31
C GLY A 203 -2.40 1.30 12.40
N TYR A 204 -1.08 1.21 12.23
CA TYR A 204 -0.36 -0.05 12.38
C TYR A 204 -0.07 -0.37 13.85
N PRO A 205 0.11 -1.67 14.19
CA PRO A 205 0.48 -2.10 15.53
C PRO A 205 1.84 -1.55 15.94
N CYS A 206 1.86 -0.87 17.10
CA CYS A 206 3.08 -0.45 17.79
C CYS A 206 2.81 -0.41 19.29
N PRO A 207 3.82 -0.33 20.16
CA PRO A 207 3.61 -0.29 21.62
C PRO A 207 2.63 0.80 22.06
N LYS A 208 2.75 2.01 21.52
CA LYS A 208 1.88 3.16 21.85
C LYS A 208 0.43 2.91 21.43
N HIS A 209 0.20 2.38 20.22
CA HIS A 209 -1.14 2.04 19.72
C HIS A 209 -1.80 0.93 20.57
N ARG A 210 -1.00 -0.09 20.94
CA ARG A 210 -1.44 -1.18 21.82
C ARG A 210 -1.87 -0.67 23.18
N THR A 211 -1.06 0.20 23.82
CA THR A 211 -1.40 0.81 25.11
C THR A 211 -2.68 1.63 25.03
N ALA A 212 -2.85 2.40 23.95
CA ALA A 212 -4.07 3.17 23.72
C ALA A 212 -5.31 2.28 23.60
N LEU A 213 -5.21 1.18 22.84
CA LEU A 213 -6.31 0.20 22.75
C LEU A 213 -6.65 -0.43 24.09
N GLN A 214 -5.66 -0.79 24.90
CA GLN A 214 -5.89 -1.37 26.23
C GLN A 214 -6.53 -0.38 27.20
N GLY A 215 -6.17 0.90 27.12
CA GLY A 215 -6.67 1.95 28.03
C GLY A 215 -8.01 2.53 27.58
N TYR A 216 -8.17 2.83 26.30
CA TYR A 216 -9.33 3.58 25.78
C TYR A 216 -10.30 2.71 24.95
N GLY A 217 -9.90 1.48 24.58
CA GLY A 217 -10.64 0.68 23.61
C GLY A 217 -10.43 1.11 22.16
N PRO A 218 -11.17 0.54 21.22
CA PRO A 218 -11.08 0.90 19.81
C PRO A 218 -11.76 2.25 19.53
N SER A 219 -11.19 3.03 18.63
CA SER A 219 -11.89 4.14 17.99
C SER A 219 -12.86 3.62 16.92
N ALA A 220 -13.69 4.51 16.38
CA ALA A 220 -14.59 4.18 15.27
C ALA A 220 -13.86 3.73 13.98
N LEU A 221 -12.54 3.97 13.88
CA LEU A 221 -11.73 3.59 12.72
C LEU A 221 -11.08 2.21 12.82
N HIS A 222 -11.22 1.51 13.97
CA HIS A 222 -10.59 0.22 14.16
C HIS A 222 -11.34 -0.91 13.46
N ARG A 223 -10.59 -1.91 13.00
CA ARG A 223 -11.11 -3.15 12.43
C ARG A 223 -11.46 -4.10 13.56
N THR A 224 -12.71 -4.06 14.00
CA THR A 224 -13.16 -4.71 15.25
C THR A 224 -13.40 -6.21 15.11
N SER A 225 -13.57 -6.72 13.89
CA SER A 225 -13.75 -8.15 13.62
C SER A 225 -12.44 -8.97 13.67
N TRP A 226 -11.30 -8.32 13.85
CA TRP A 226 -10.01 -8.99 13.77
C TRP A 226 -9.61 -9.63 15.12
N ALA A 227 -8.95 -10.79 15.04
CA ALA A 227 -8.56 -11.58 16.22
C ALA A 227 -7.71 -10.82 17.26
N PHE A 228 -6.94 -9.80 16.85
CA PHE A 228 -6.18 -8.99 17.80
C PHE A 228 -7.07 -8.25 18.79
N MET A 229 -8.30 -7.93 18.41
CA MET A 229 -9.21 -7.17 19.26
C MET A 229 -9.55 -7.94 20.55
N GLU A 230 -9.80 -9.23 20.47
CA GLU A 230 -10.06 -10.10 21.62
C GLU A 230 -8.87 -10.13 22.60
N ASN A 231 -7.64 -10.05 22.07
CA ASN A 231 -6.42 -10.09 22.87
C ASN A 231 -6.11 -8.77 23.59
N PHE A 232 -6.47 -7.64 22.99
CA PHE A 232 -6.12 -6.32 23.52
C PHE A 232 -7.27 -5.60 24.21
N VAL A 233 -8.51 -5.99 23.90
CA VAL A 233 -9.72 -5.37 24.45
C VAL A 233 -10.68 -6.46 24.97
N PRO A 234 -10.26 -7.34 25.90
CA PRO A 234 -11.05 -8.51 26.32
C PRO A 234 -12.36 -8.12 27.04
N TRP A 235 -12.49 -6.89 27.49
CA TRP A 235 -13.69 -6.37 28.12
C TRP A 235 -14.79 -5.99 27.10
N LEU A 236 -14.50 -5.84 25.80
CA LEU A 236 -15.51 -5.68 24.74
C LEU A 236 -16.34 -6.95 24.53
N SER A 237 -15.72 -8.12 24.62
CA SER A 237 -16.42 -9.40 24.44
C SER A 237 -17.44 -9.70 25.54
N ARG A 238 -17.31 -9.04 26.71
CA ARG A 238 -18.25 -9.19 27.83
C ARG A 238 -19.52 -8.35 27.69
N ASN A 239 -19.54 -7.37 26.78
CA ASN A 239 -20.66 -6.42 26.59
C ASN A 239 -21.46 -6.65 25.31
N SER A 240 -21.27 -7.74 24.59
CA SER A 240 -22.02 -8.04 23.37
C SER A 240 -23.51 -8.34 23.59
N SER A 241 -24.03 -8.26 24.85
CA SER A 241 -25.45 -8.26 25.18
C SER A 241 -26.07 -6.86 25.36
N ASN A 242 -25.28 -5.78 25.30
CA ASN A 242 -25.77 -4.40 25.37
C ASN A 242 -25.34 -3.60 24.13
N GLN A 243 -26.36 -3.16 23.40
CA GLN A 243 -26.26 -2.35 22.18
C GLN A 243 -25.25 -1.19 22.33
N ILE A 244 -24.21 -1.21 21.48
CA ILE A 244 -23.38 -0.03 21.26
C ILE A 244 -24.24 1.00 20.53
N VAL A 245 -24.59 2.08 21.23
CA VAL A 245 -25.20 3.26 20.61
C VAL A 245 -24.15 3.88 19.72
N HIS A 246 -24.22 3.61 18.42
CA HIS A 246 -23.46 4.33 17.44
C HIS A 246 -23.97 5.77 17.37
N SER A 247 -23.22 6.71 17.92
CA SER A 247 -23.33 8.12 17.51
C SER A 247 -22.87 8.19 16.07
N GLN A 248 -23.83 8.33 15.16
CA GLN A 248 -23.58 8.58 13.74
C GLN A 248 -22.98 9.98 13.58
N HIS A 249 -21.67 10.08 13.62
CA HIS A 249 -20.91 11.15 13.01
C HIS A 249 -19.96 10.50 12.02
N GLU A 250 -20.46 10.25 10.83
CA GLU A 250 -19.57 10.09 9.66
C GLU A 250 -18.95 11.45 9.36
N PRO A 251 -17.62 11.59 9.41
CA PRO A 251 -16.99 12.77 8.84
C PRO A 251 -17.18 12.68 7.32
N GLN A 252 -18.01 13.59 6.77
CA GLN A 252 -18.12 13.80 5.34
C GLN A 252 -16.84 14.46 4.82
N SER A 253 -15.75 13.72 4.71
CA SER A 253 -14.61 14.12 3.91
C SER A 253 -14.60 13.30 2.62
N GLN A 254 -15.36 13.77 1.64
CA GLN A 254 -15.09 13.41 0.25
C GLN A 254 -13.77 14.07 -0.15
N LEU A 255 -12.65 13.39 0.15
CA LEU A 255 -11.38 13.71 -0.47
C LEU A 255 -11.48 13.31 -1.95
N GLU A 256 -11.90 14.26 -2.79
CA GLU A 256 -11.67 14.17 -4.23
C GLU A 256 -10.16 14.22 -4.45
N PHE A 257 -9.54 13.07 -4.67
CA PHE A 257 -8.21 13.03 -5.23
C PHE A 257 -8.29 13.55 -6.66
N ARG A 258 -8.07 14.87 -6.84
CA ARG A 258 -7.92 15.46 -8.17
C ARG A 258 -6.63 14.88 -8.76
N SER A 259 -6.80 14.02 -9.77
CA SER A 259 -5.75 13.75 -10.74
C SER A 259 -5.42 15.08 -11.43
N ALA A 260 -4.15 15.47 -11.35
CA ALA A 260 -3.63 16.61 -12.11
C ALA A 260 -3.56 16.28 -13.60
#